data_0c3d4fabc1fe89e68723c22bc2f393f3
#
_entry.id   0c3d4fabc1fe89e68723c22bc2f393f3
#
_cell.length_a   1.000
_cell.length_b   1.000
_cell.length_c   1.000
_cell.angle_alpha   90.00
_cell.angle_beta   90.00
_cell.angle_gamma   90.00
#
_symmetry.space_group_name_H-M   'P 1'
#
loop_
_entity.id
_entity.type
_entity.pdbx_description
1 polymer ?
#
loop_
_entity_poly.entity_id
_entity_poly.type
_entity_poly.pdbx_seq_one_letter_code
_entity_poly.pdbx_strand_id
1 'polypeptide(L)'
;MTLSHAQTPLVFIVSGPSGSGKSTLVQKMLEVPGTMFSVSCTTRPPRATESAGKWYDFVSEDEFERRVQSGDFLEHARVFGKHQYGTPRRWLDEAQCKGLDLVLEIDVQGAEQVKQKLPHAVAIFILPPAKEELERRLRARGQDSEEAIKRRLERAEQEIRRYTAYDFLVVNDDMDRAGREIQAITIAARCLRSCLSQRAHNILESFGG
;
A
#
# COMPACT_ATOMS: atom_id res chain seq x y z
N MET A 1 5.56 31.96 -14.14
CA MET A 1 6.63 31.38 -13.30
C MET A 1 5.97 30.35 -12.41
N THR A 2 5.97 29.09 -12.82
CA THR A 2 5.52 27.97 -12.00
C THR A 2 6.65 27.64 -11.03
N LEU A 3 6.54 28.08 -9.79
CA LEU A 3 7.41 27.63 -8.72
C LEU A 3 7.22 26.13 -8.58
N SER A 4 8.16 25.36 -9.11
CA SER A 4 8.31 23.91 -8.83
C SER A 4 8.54 23.77 -7.33
N HIS A 5 7.46 23.55 -6.60
CA HIS A 5 7.53 23.28 -5.18
C HIS A 5 7.84 21.79 -5.05
N ALA A 6 9.12 21.46 -4.99
CA ALA A 6 9.57 20.11 -4.69
C ALA A 6 9.15 19.75 -3.25
N GLN A 7 7.89 19.33 -3.11
CA GLN A 7 7.45 18.63 -1.91
C GLN A 7 8.19 17.28 -1.88
N THR A 8 8.71 16.88 -0.73
CA THR A 8 9.25 15.53 -0.57
C THR A 8 8.10 14.53 -0.80
N PRO A 9 8.20 13.64 -1.81
CA PRO A 9 7.16 12.68 -2.07
C PRO A 9 6.84 11.83 -0.85
N LEU A 10 5.56 11.59 -0.62
CA LEU A 10 5.09 10.72 0.45
C LEU A 10 5.12 9.25 0.00
N VAL A 11 5.28 8.37 0.96
CA VAL A 11 5.04 6.93 0.78
C VAL A 11 3.77 6.57 1.55
N PHE A 12 2.78 6.06 0.83
CA PHE A 12 1.55 5.55 1.39
C PHE A 12 1.58 4.02 1.43
N ILE A 13 1.25 3.45 2.57
CA ILE A 13 1.13 2.01 2.79
C ILE A 13 -0.36 1.71 2.93
N VAL A 14 -0.90 0.89 2.04
CA VAL A 14 -2.30 0.42 2.11
C VAL A 14 -2.29 -1.06 2.44
N SER A 15 -2.78 -1.41 3.61
CA SER A 15 -2.85 -2.80 4.09
C SER A 15 -4.27 -3.16 4.55
N GLY A 16 -4.45 -4.42 4.91
CA GLY A 16 -5.70 -4.97 5.41
C GLY A 16 -5.91 -6.42 4.94
N PRO A 17 -6.89 -7.12 5.45
CA PRO A 17 -7.10 -8.52 5.13
C PRO A 17 -7.48 -8.76 3.67
N SER A 18 -7.19 -9.97 3.20
CA SER A 18 -7.64 -10.40 1.87
C SER A 18 -9.17 -10.35 1.78
N GLY A 19 -9.71 -9.65 0.78
CA GLY A 19 -11.17 -9.47 0.65
C GLY A 19 -11.70 -8.15 1.21
N SER A 20 -10.88 -7.33 1.88
CA SER A 20 -11.32 -6.03 2.41
C SER A 20 -11.56 -4.96 1.32
N GLY A 21 -11.14 -5.19 0.07
CA GLY A 21 -11.33 -4.24 -1.03
C GLY A 21 -10.13 -3.31 -1.28
N LYS A 22 -8.95 -3.62 -0.74
CA LYS A 22 -7.73 -2.82 -0.89
C LYS A 22 -7.46 -2.37 -2.32
N SER A 23 -7.38 -3.31 -3.25
CA SER A 23 -6.99 -3.00 -4.65
C SER A 23 -7.94 -2.02 -5.32
N THR A 24 -9.25 -2.10 -5.02
CA THR A 24 -10.23 -1.14 -5.54
C THR A 24 -10.03 0.25 -4.92
N LEU A 25 -9.76 0.31 -3.61
CA LEU A 25 -9.49 1.58 -2.92
C LEU A 25 -8.16 2.19 -3.32
N VAL A 26 -7.13 1.37 -3.59
CA VAL A 26 -5.87 1.83 -4.18
C VAL A 26 -6.10 2.45 -5.56
N GLN A 27 -6.97 1.86 -6.40
CA GLN A 27 -7.34 2.50 -7.67
C GLN A 27 -7.98 3.88 -7.46
N LYS A 28 -8.88 4.00 -6.48
CA LYS A 28 -9.47 5.30 -6.11
C LYS A 28 -8.42 6.31 -5.61
N MET A 29 -7.47 5.85 -4.85
CA MET A 29 -6.34 6.67 -4.40
C MET A 29 -5.48 7.18 -5.57
N LEU A 30 -5.26 6.33 -6.58
CA LEU A 30 -4.49 6.69 -7.78
C LEU A 30 -5.22 7.67 -8.73
N GLU A 31 -6.51 7.92 -8.54
CA GLU A 31 -7.24 9.01 -9.21
C GLU A 31 -6.80 10.40 -8.69
N VAL A 32 -6.16 10.48 -7.49
CA VAL A 32 -5.60 11.73 -6.96
C VAL A 32 -4.34 12.08 -7.75
N PRO A 33 -4.27 13.25 -8.42
CA PRO A 33 -3.10 13.63 -9.19
C PRO A 33 -1.83 13.66 -8.35
N GLY A 34 -0.72 13.24 -8.93
CA GLY A 34 0.59 13.23 -8.24
C GLY A 34 0.84 11.97 -7.42
N THR A 35 0.08 10.90 -7.62
CA THR A 35 0.33 9.58 -7.05
C THR A 35 0.83 8.59 -8.09
N MET A 36 1.61 7.61 -7.69
CA MET A 36 2.02 6.47 -8.51
C MET A 36 1.96 5.17 -7.72
N PHE A 37 1.69 4.08 -8.42
CA PHE A 37 1.60 2.73 -7.83
C PHE A 37 2.93 1.99 -7.93
N SER A 38 3.30 1.25 -6.89
CA SER A 38 4.41 0.30 -6.92
C SER A 38 3.94 -1.07 -7.41
N VAL A 39 4.54 -1.56 -8.46
CA VAL A 39 4.31 -2.94 -8.93
C VAL A 39 5.18 -3.88 -8.10
N SER A 40 4.57 -4.73 -7.27
CA SER A 40 5.28 -5.72 -6.45
C SER A 40 5.67 -6.94 -7.27
N CYS A 41 6.83 -7.53 -6.95
CA CYS A 41 7.22 -8.84 -7.45
C CYS A 41 6.55 -9.95 -6.65
N THR A 42 6.23 -11.07 -7.30
CA THR A 42 5.71 -12.27 -6.62
C THR A 42 6.14 -13.55 -7.30
N THR A 43 6.34 -14.61 -6.48
CA THR A 43 6.56 -15.99 -6.97
C THR A 43 5.25 -16.76 -7.19
N ARG A 44 4.10 -16.12 -6.92
CA ARG A 44 2.79 -16.70 -7.23
C ARG A 44 2.57 -16.71 -8.74
N PRO A 45 2.08 -17.82 -9.32
CA PRO A 45 1.68 -17.81 -10.72
C PRO A 45 0.54 -16.81 -10.98
N PRO A 46 0.50 -16.16 -12.16
CA PRO A 46 -0.58 -15.26 -12.52
C PRO A 46 -1.94 -15.97 -12.54
N ARG A 47 -2.99 -15.26 -12.17
CA ARG A 47 -4.37 -15.72 -12.39
C ARG A 47 -4.78 -15.44 -13.83
N ALA A 48 -5.84 -16.11 -14.32
CA ALA A 48 -6.29 -15.98 -15.70
C ALA A 48 -6.60 -14.54 -16.16
N THR A 49 -6.94 -13.67 -15.22
CA THR A 49 -7.29 -12.24 -15.46
C THR A 49 -6.15 -11.28 -15.20
N GLU A 50 -4.98 -11.78 -14.80
CA GLU A 50 -3.84 -10.95 -14.44
C GLU A 50 -2.79 -10.93 -15.55
N SER A 51 -2.25 -9.74 -15.83
CA SER A 51 -1.10 -9.53 -16.72
C SER A 51 0.08 -8.98 -15.93
N ALA A 52 1.30 -9.39 -16.32
CA ALA A 52 2.51 -8.84 -15.73
C ALA A 52 2.60 -7.31 -15.93
N GLY A 53 3.22 -6.63 -14.96
CA GLY A 53 3.48 -5.19 -15.03
C GLY A 53 2.32 -4.28 -14.66
N LYS A 54 1.12 -4.81 -14.39
CA LYS A 54 -0.01 -3.98 -13.94
C LYS A 54 -0.11 -3.90 -12.42
N TRP A 55 -0.18 -5.04 -11.75
CA TRP A 55 -0.28 -5.16 -10.28
C TRP A 55 0.89 -5.93 -9.70
N TYR A 56 1.41 -6.89 -10.48
CA TYR A 56 2.51 -7.76 -10.10
C TYR A 56 3.45 -8.01 -11.27
N ASP A 57 4.75 -8.09 -10.95
CA ASP A 57 5.76 -8.73 -11.78
C ASP A 57 5.92 -10.17 -11.28
N PHE A 58 5.57 -11.14 -12.13
CA PHE A 58 5.67 -12.56 -11.80
C PHE A 58 7.07 -13.07 -12.11
N VAL A 59 7.76 -13.54 -11.09
CA VAL A 59 9.16 -13.99 -11.17
C VAL A 59 9.29 -15.41 -10.63
N SER A 60 10.37 -16.13 -11.01
CA SER A 60 10.70 -17.43 -10.42
C SER A 60 11.18 -17.26 -8.97
N GLU A 61 11.17 -18.37 -8.19
CA GLU A 61 11.72 -18.34 -6.82
C GLU A 61 13.21 -17.98 -6.82
N ASP A 62 13.99 -18.52 -7.77
CA ASP A 62 15.42 -18.22 -7.89
C ASP A 62 15.69 -16.75 -8.21
N GLU A 63 14.87 -16.15 -9.07
CA GLU A 63 14.98 -14.71 -9.38
C GLU A 63 14.62 -13.86 -8.17
N PHE A 64 13.56 -14.23 -7.45
CA PHE A 64 13.15 -13.53 -6.24
C PHE A 64 14.26 -13.57 -5.19
N GLU A 65 14.83 -14.76 -4.95
CA GLU A 65 15.90 -14.94 -3.97
C GLU A 65 17.15 -14.15 -4.33
N ARG A 66 17.54 -14.14 -5.62
CA ARG A 66 18.65 -13.28 -6.09
C ARG A 66 18.42 -11.80 -5.77
N ARG A 67 17.18 -11.31 -5.97
CA ARG A 67 16.81 -9.93 -5.64
C ARG A 67 16.78 -9.65 -4.14
N VAL A 68 16.42 -10.63 -3.32
CA VAL A 68 16.56 -10.52 -1.86
C VAL A 68 18.02 -10.34 -1.47
N GLN A 69 18.91 -11.21 -1.99
CA GLN A 69 20.34 -11.17 -1.69
C GLN A 69 21.04 -9.89 -2.17
N SER A 70 20.60 -9.31 -3.30
CA SER A 70 21.10 -8.04 -3.81
C SER A 70 20.53 -6.81 -3.08
N GLY A 71 19.56 -6.98 -2.18
CA GLY A 71 18.94 -5.87 -1.47
C GLY A 71 18.01 -5.02 -2.31
N ASP A 72 17.49 -5.56 -3.42
CA ASP A 72 16.62 -4.85 -4.38
C ASP A 72 15.24 -4.51 -3.83
N PHE A 73 14.84 -5.12 -2.71
CA PHE A 73 13.51 -4.90 -2.14
C PHE A 73 13.49 -3.86 -1.01
N LEU A 74 12.53 -2.98 -1.05
CA LEU A 74 12.16 -2.10 0.06
C LEU A 74 11.60 -2.93 1.23
N GLU A 75 10.75 -3.90 0.92
CA GLU A 75 10.21 -4.91 1.82
C GLU A 75 10.01 -6.23 1.05
N HIS A 76 9.98 -7.34 1.74
CA HIS A 76 9.53 -8.62 1.20
C HIS A 76 8.96 -9.51 2.31
N ALA A 77 7.97 -10.34 1.95
CA ALA A 77 7.33 -11.25 2.88
C ALA A 77 6.88 -12.55 2.19
N ARG A 78 6.85 -13.64 2.96
CA ARG A 78 6.23 -14.89 2.54
C ARG A 78 4.77 -14.92 2.99
N VAL A 79 3.87 -14.84 2.05
CA VAL A 79 2.43 -14.77 2.31
C VAL A 79 1.80 -16.16 2.23
N PHE A 80 0.99 -16.53 3.23
CA PHE A 80 0.38 -17.86 3.39
C PHE A 80 1.40 -19.03 3.43
N GLY A 81 2.65 -18.77 3.83
CA GLY A 81 3.71 -19.76 3.86
C GLY A 81 4.10 -20.35 2.50
N LYS A 82 3.51 -19.83 1.39
CA LYS A 82 3.58 -20.46 0.07
C LYS A 82 4.30 -19.60 -0.98
N HIS A 83 3.94 -18.32 -1.10
CA HIS A 83 4.48 -17.45 -2.13
C HIS A 83 5.14 -16.22 -1.53
N GLN A 84 6.18 -15.76 -2.19
CA GLN A 84 6.91 -14.57 -1.80
C GLN A 84 6.34 -13.35 -2.54
N TYR A 85 6.34 -12.21 -1.85
CA TYR A 85 5.97 -10.91 -2.38
C TYR A 85 7.02 -9.91 -1.93
N GLY A 86 7.33 -8.92 -2.76
CA GLY A 86 8.29 -7.89 -2.40
C GLY A 86 8.13 -6.65 -3.26
N THR A 87 8.30 -5.50 -2.66
CA THR A 87 8.25 -4.21 -3.34
C THR A 87 9.65 -3.80 -3.77
N PRO A 88 9.95 -3.71 -5.09
CA PRO A 88 11.24 -3.25 -5.56
C PRO A 88 11.55 -1.82 -5.09
N ARG A 89 12.77 -1.61 -4.60
CA ARG A 89 13.25 -0.31 -4.11
C ARG A 89 13.27 0.76 -5.20
N ARG A 90 13.47 0.37 -6.47
CA ARG A 90 13.44 1.27 -7.63
C ARG A 90 12.21 2.17 -7.71
N TRP A 91 11.05 1.71 -7.18
CA TRP A 91 9.83 2.52 -7.18
C TRP A 91 9.92 3.73 -6.27
N LEU A 92 10.65 3.62 -5.16
CA LEU A 92 10.93 4.76 -4.28
C LEU A 92 11.79 5.80 -5.00
N ASP A 93 12.86 5.34 -5.67
CA ASP A 93 13.76 6.21 -6.42
C ASP A 93 13.02 6.88 -7.59
N GLU A 94 12.19 6.13 -8.30
CA GLU A 94 11.39 6.65 -9.41
C GLU A 94 10.36 7.69 -8.94
N ALA A 95 9.68 7.43 -7.82
CA ALA A 95 8.74 8.37 -7.23
C ALA A 95 9.43 9.69 -6.84
N GLN A 96 10.59 9.60 -6.22
CA GLN A 96 11.40 10.77 -5.87
C GLN A 96 11.83 11.56 -7.10
N CYS A 97 12.35 10.90 -8.13
CA CYS A 97 12.75 11.56 -9.38
C CYS A 97 11.60 12.26 -10.10
N LYS A 98 10.40 11.69 -10.03
CA LYS A 98 9.21 12.25 -10.66
C LYS A 98 8.46 13.27 -9.78
N GLY A 99 8.80 13.39 -8.50
CA GLY A 99 8.06 14.21 -7.53
C GLY A 99 6.63 13.70 -7.30
N LEU A 100 6.43 12.37 -7.33
CA LEU A 100 5.14 11.71 -7.15
C LEU A 100 5.08 10.95 -5.83
N ASP A 101 3.94 10.96 -5.16
CA ASP A 101 3.71 10.13 -3.99
C ASP A 101 3.61 8.65 -4.39
N LEU A 102 4.29 7.78 -3.65
CA LEU A 102 4.33 6.34 -3.90
C LEU A 102 3.26 5.60 -3.10
N VAL A 103 2.43 4.82 -3.76
CA VAL A 103 1.40 3.99 -3.13
C VAL A 103 1.82 2.52 -3.16
N LEU A 104 1.93 1.92 -1.97
CA LEU A 104 2.26 0.51 -1.75
C LEU A 104 1.00 -0.25 -1.31
N GLU A 105 0.59 -1.29 -2.04
CA GLU A 105 -0.40 -2.26 -1.58
C GLU A 105 0.32 -3.51 -1.09
N ILE A 106 0.49 -3.64 0.23
CA ILE A 106 1.29 -4.68 0.86
C ILE A 106 0.56 -5.30 2.07
N ASP A 107 1.02 -6.46 2.54
CA ASP A 107 0.48 -7.09 3.74
C ASP A 107 1.03 -6.44 5.03
N VAL A 108 0.55 -6.87 6.17
CA VAL A 108 0.94 -6.30 7.47
C VAL A 108 2.42 -6.52 7.80
N GLN A 109 3.06 -7.58 7.30
CA GLN A 109 4.48 -7.84 7.51
C GLN A 109 5.33 -6.87 6.69
N GLY A 110 4.95 -6.66 5.42
CA GLY A 110 5.60 -5.67 4.57
C GLY A 110 5.42 -4.25 5.10
N ALA A 111 4.22 -3.92 5.58
CA ALA A 111 3.93 -2.62 6.19
C ALA A 111 4.84 -2.32 7.38
N GLU A 112 5.05 -3.28 8.27
CA GLU A 112 5.95 -3.15 9.41
C GLU A 112 7.40 -2.88 8.97
N GLN A 113 7.90 -3.63 7.98
CA GLN A 113 9.25 -3.42 7.43
C GLN A 113 9.41 -2.03 6.81
N VAL A 114 8.40 -1.57 6.04
CA VAL A 114 8.44 -0.24 5.43
C VAL A 114 8.40 0.85 6.51
N LYS A 115 7.54 0.74 7.52
CA LYS A 115 7.48 1.72 8.63
C LYS A 115 8.77 1.80 9.43
N GLN A 116 9.49 0.69 9.60
CA GLN A 116 10.82 0.67 10.23
C GLN A 116 11.86 1.42 9.41
N LYS A 117 11.86 1.27 8.08
CA LYS A 117 12.80 1.93 7.15
C LYS A 117 12.40 3.37 6.84
N LEU A 118 11.12 3.65 6.78
CA LEU A 118 10.50 4.93 6.44
C LEU A 118 9.47 5.31 7.50
N PRO A 119 9.90 5.80 8.68
CA PRO A 119 8.98 6.11 9.81
C PRO A 119 7.90 7.14 9.46
N HIS A 120 8.16 8.01 8.47
CA HIS A 120 7.22 9.03 8.01
C HIS A 120 6.25 8.55 6.92
N ALA A 121 6.34 7.28 6.49
CA ALA A 121 5.35 6.71 5.57
C ALA A 121 3.96 6.72 6.22
N VAL A 122 2.94 7.11 5.45
CA VAL A 122 1.55 7.18 5.90
C VAL A 122 0.91 5.81 5.74
N ALA A 123 0.54 5.18 6.83
CA ALA A 123 -0.02 3.83 6.85
C ALA A 123 -1.55 3.86 6.99
N ILE A 124 -2.25 3.25 6.04
CA ILE A 124 -3.71 3.19 5.96
C ILE A 124 -4.14 1.72 6.05
N PHE A 125 -5.01 1.38 6.99
CA PHE A 125 -5.55 0.02 7.12
C PHE A 125 -7.00 -0.04 6.65
N ILE A 126 -7.28 -0.96 5.72
CA ILE A 126 -8.61 -1.17 5.17
C ILE A 126 -9.30 -2.29 5.96
N LEU A 127 -10.38 -1.93 6.63
CA LEU A 127 -11.21 -2.86 7.41
C LEU A 127 -12.43 -3.31 6.61
N PRO A 128 -12.79 -4.60 6.64
CA PRO A 128 -14.15 -5.00 6.29
C PRO A 128 -15.12 -4.51 7.39
N PRO A 129 -16.40 -4.29 7.08
CA PRO A 129 -17.37 -3.82 8.08
C PRO A 129 -17.68 -4.86 9.16
N ALA A 130 -17.61 -6.16 8.79
CA ALA A 130 -17.84 -7.28 9.69
C ALA A 130 -17.21 -8.56 9.13
N LYS A 131 -17.08 -9.59 9.98
CA LYS A 131 -16.56 -10.91 9.61
C LYS A 131 -17.43 -11.56 8.55
N GLU A 132 -18.75 -11.49 8.72
CA GLU A 132 -19.75 -12.09 7.84
C GLU A 132 -19.66 -11.52 6.43
N GLU A 133 -19.47 -10.21 6.33
CA GLU A 133 -19.28 -9.55 5.02
C GLU A 133 -17.96 -9.94 4.37
N LEU A 134 -16.89 -10.05 5.14
CA LEU A 134 -15.61 -10.54 4.64
C LEU A 134 -15.74 -11.96 4.10
N GLU A 135 -16.40 -12.85 4.85
CA GLU A 135 -16.67 -14.22 4.44
C GLU A 135 -17.49 -14.27 3.16
N ARG A 136 -18.57 -13.48 3.07
CA ARG A 136 -19.39 -13.35 1.87
C ARG A 136 -18.56 -12.94 0.66
N ARG A 137 -17.65 -11.97 0.81
CA ARG A 137 -16.76 -11.49 -0.27
C ARG A 137 -15.74 -12.56 -0.69
N LEU A 138 -15.21 -13.34 0.25
CA LEU A 138 -14.29 -14.44 -0.06
C LEU A 138 -15.01 -15.55 -0.83
N ARG A 139 -16.23 -15.93 -0.41
CA ARG A 139 -17.06 -16.94 -1.10
C ARG A 139 -17.49 -16.51 -2.50
N ALA A 140 -17.87 -15.24 -2.67
CA ALA A 140 -18.30 -14.70 -3.96
C ALA A 140 -17.22 -14.75 -5.05
N ARG A 141 -15.93 -14.88 -4.68
CA ARG A 141 -14.83 -15.05 -5.64
C ARG A 141 -14.78 -16.46 -6.27
N GLY A 142 -15.43 -17.45 -5.65
CA GLY A 142 -15.59 -18.80 -6.19
C GLY A 142 -14.29 -19.59 -6.43
N GLN A 143 -13.19 -19.20 -5.80
CA GLN A 143 -11.85 -19.74 -6.09
C GLN A 143 -11.27 -20.55 -4.92
N ASP A 144 -11.96 -20.63 -3.79
CA ASP A 144 -11.46 -21.21 -2.56
C ASP A 144 -12.34 -22.35 -2.04
N SER A 145 -11.73 -23.40 -1.45
CA SER A 145 -12.46 -24.40 -0.67
C SER A 145 -12.88 -23.82 0.70
N GLU A 146 -13.81 -24.51 1.36
CA GLU A 146 -14.28 -24.10 2.71
C GLU A 146 -13.12 -23.99 3.72
N GLU A 147 -12.17 -24.94 3.66
CA GLU A 147 -11.00 -24.91 4.52
C GLU A 147 -10.07 -23.73 4.19
N ALA A 148 -9.99 -23.34 2.92
CA ALA A 148 -9.21 -22.17 2.51
C ALA A 148 -9.87 -20.88 3.00
N ILE A 149 -11.20 -20.78 2.93
CA ILE A 149 -11.97 -19.64 3.47
C ILE A 149 -11.77 -19.53 4.97
N LYS A 150 -11.90 -20.63 5.72
CA LYS A 150 -11.67 -20.65 7.17
C LYS A 150 -10.27 -20.13 7.54
N ARG A 151 -9.22 -20.65 6.89
CA ARG A 151 -7.83 -20.18 7.12
C ARG A 151 -7.66 -18.70 6.80
N ARG A 152 -8.34 -18.18 5.75
CA ARG A 152 -8.29 -16.75 5.40
C ARG A 152 -8.98 -15.88 6.45
N LEU A 153 -10.09 -16.34 7.03
CA LEU A 153 -10.79 -15.61 8.09
C LEU A 153 -9.96 -15.58 9.38
N GLU A 154 -9.35 -16.70 9.76
CA GLU A 154 -8.43 -16.77 10.91
C GLU A 154 -7.24 -15.81 10.76
N ARG A 155 -6.66 -15.76 9.56
CA ARG A 155 -5.58 -14.81 9.24
C ARG A 155 -6.07 -13.37 9.23
N ALA A 156 -7.25 -13.12 8.68
CA ALA A 156 -7.85 -11.78 8.67
C ALA A 156 -8.01 -11.23 10.09
N GLU A 157 -8.42 -12.06 11.05
CA GLU A 157 -8.47 -11.67 12.46
C GLU A 157 -7.09 -11.27 13.00
N GLN A 158 -6.06 -12.07 12.70
CA GLN A 158 -4.68 -11.77 13.14
C GLN A 158 -4.16 -10.47 12.51
N GLU A 159 -4.47 -10.22 11.23
CA GLU A 159 -4.09 -8.99 10.53
C GLU A 159 -4.84 -7.78 11.10
N ILE A 160 -6.15 -7.90 11.36
CA ILE A 160 -6.98 -6.84 11.95
C ILE A 160 -6.46 -6.45 13.34
N ARG A 161 -6.01 -7.39 14.18
CA ARG A 161 -5.44 -7.08 15.50
C ARG A 161 -4.24 -6.11 15.45
N ARG A 162 -3.62 -5.94 14.29
CA ARG A 162 -2.48 -5.02 14.09
C ARG A 162 -2.91 -3.61 13.68
N TYR A 163 -4.20 -3.27 13.64
CA TYR A 163 -4.73 -1.98 13.19
C TYR A 163 -4.12 -0.77 13.93
N THR A 164 -3.72 -0.97 15.20
CA THR A 164 -3.13 0.11 16.03
C THR A 164 -1.76 0.60 15.55
N ALA A 165 -1.11 -0.12 14.63
CA ALA A 165 0.16 0.28 14.01
C ALA A 165 -0.01 1.22 12.80
N TYR A 166 -1.25 1.56 12.44
CA TYR A 166 -1.57 2.37 11.28
C TYR A 166 -2.03 3.78 11.68
N ASP A 167 -1.74 4.74 10.81
CA ASP A 167 -2.07 6.14 11.03
C ASP A 167 -3.55 6.43 10.75
N PHE A 168 -4.15 5.69 9.80
CA PHE A 168 -5.54 5.82 9.39
C PHE A 168 -6.23 4.47 9.24
N LEU A 169 -7.54 4.46 9.53
CA LEU A 169 -8.42 3.32 9.32
C LEU A 169 -9.54 3.72 8.36
N VAL A 170 -9.80 2.90 7.34
CA VAL A 170 -10.91 3.05 6.41
C VAL A 170 -11.78 1.81 6.49
N VAL A 171 -13.04 1.97 6.90
CA VAL A 171 -14.01 0.87 6.93
C VAL A 171 -14.71 0.79 5.59
N ASN A 172 -14.49 -0.29 4.85
CA ASN A 172 -15.07 -0.51 3.52
C ASN A 172 -16.40 -1.25 3.61
N ASP A 173 -17.42 -0.58 4.14
CA ASP A 173 -18.82 -0.99 4.12
C ASP A 173 -19.56 -0.42 2.90
N ASP A 174 -19.22 0.79 2.48
CA ASP A 174 -19.66 1.46 1.26
C ASP A 174 -18.43 1.90 0.45
N MET A 175 -18.32 1.41 -0.78
CA MET A 175 -17.14 1.61 -1.63
C MET A 175 -16.95 3.09 -2.03
N ASP A 176 -18.03 3.82 -2.27
CA ASP A 176 -17.94 5.22 -2.70
C ASP A 176 -17.53 6.12 -1.53
N ARG A 177 -18.05 5.84 -0.32
CA ARG A 177 -17.63 6.53 0.90
C ARG A 177 -16.17 6.23 1.21
N ALA A 178 -15.77 4.95 1.27
CA ALA A 178 -14.40 4.56 1.53
C ALA A 178 -13.42 5.10 0.47
N GLY A 179 -13.88 5.19 -0.79
CA GLY A 179 -13.12 5.83 -1.88
C GLY A 179 -12.88 7.31 -1.62
N ARG A 180 -13.90 8.06 -1.20
CA ARG A 180 -13.74 9.48 -0.82
C ARG A 180 -12.85 9.65 0.41
N GLU A 181 -12.98 8.77 1.40
CA GLU A 181 -12.14 8.82 2.61
C GLU A 181 -10.66 8.61 2.29
N ILE A 182 -10.31 7.60 1.49
CA ILE A 182 -8.90 7.35 1.13
C ILE A 182 -8.32 8.48 0.26
N GLN A 183 -9.11 9.07 -0.63
CA GLN A 183 -8.70 10.26 -1.41
C GLN A 183 -8.47 11.47 -0.49
N ALA A 184 -9.37 11.70 0.47
CA ALA A 184 -9.23 12.78 1.45
C ALA A 184 -7.98 12.61 2.32
N ILE A 185 -7.69 11.39 2.79
CA ILE A 185 -6.46 11.06 3.52
C ILE A 185 -5.23 11.37 2.67
N THR A 186 -5.24 10.99 1.39
CA THR A 186 -4.13 11.24 0.46
C THR A 186 -3.84 12.73 0.33
N ILE A 187 -4.89 13.53 0.16
CA ILE A 187 -4.76 14.99 0.01
C ILE A 187 -4.32 15.64 1.33
N ALA A 188 -4.93 15.25 2.44
CA ALA A 188 -4.64 15.81 3.76
C ALA A 188 -3.20 15.49 4.23
N ALA A 189 -2.70 14.29 3.93
CA ALA A 189 -1.34 13.89 4.29
C ALA A 189 -0.28 14.82 3.68
N ARG A 190 -0.50 15.38 2.50
CA ARG A 190 0.38 16.38 1.87
C ARG A 190 0.46 17.69 2.65
N CYS A 191 -0.50 17.95 3.53
CA CYS A 191 -0.55 19.14 4.38
C CYS A 191 0.05 18.91 5.77
N LEU A 192 0.59 17.72 6.05
CA LEU A 192 1.30 17.47 7.30
C LEU A 192 2.46 18.46 7.46
N ARG A 193 2.67 18.95 8.69
CA ARG A 193 3.76 19.88 9.01
C ARG A 193 5.11 19.35 8.53
N SER A 194 5.38 18.06 8.69
CA SER A 194 6.61 17.41 8.23
C SER A 194 6.84 17.54 6.72
N CYS A 195 5.77 17.55 5.92
CA CYS A 195 5.84 17.71 4.47
C CYS A 195 6.07 19.15 4.03
N LEU A 196 5.64 20.12 4.84
CA LEU A 196 5.64 21.55 4.50
C LEU A 196 6.67 22.37 5.29
N SER A 197 7.47 21.73 6.16
CA SER A 197 8.43 22.46 7.02
C SER A 197 9.41 23.31 6.23
N GLN A 198 9.98 22.79 5.14
CA GLN A 198 10.90 23.56 4.31
C GLN A 198 10.22 24.75 3.64
N ARG A 199 8.98 24.54 3.15
CA ARG A 199 8.20 25.63 2.56
C ARG A 199 7.86 26.71 3.58
N ALA A 200 7.49 26.32 4.79
CA ALA A 200 7.23 27.25 5.88
C ALA A 200 8.50 28.05 6.25
N HIS A 201 9.66 27.38 6.26
CA HIS A 201 10.96 28.04 6.50
C HIS A 201 11.28 29.08 5.40
N ASN A 202 11.16 28.69 4.13
CA ASN A 202 11.38 29.61 3.00
C ASN A 202 10.43 30.83 3.03
N ILE A 203 9.18 30.60 3.47
CA ILE A 203 8.24 31.73 3.69
C ILE A 203 8.75 32.63 4.81
N LEU A 204 9.17 32.08 5.94
CA LEU A 204 9.70 32.85 7.06
C LEU A 204 10.91 33.68 6.64
N GLU A 205 11.86 33.09 5.91
CA GLU A 205 13.02 33.81 5.36
C GLU A 205 12.62 35.01 4.48
N SER A 206 11.51 34.92 3.75
CA SER A 206 11.01 36.01 2.92
C SER A 206 10.52 37.23 3.70
N PHE A 207 10.29 37.08 5.00
CA PHE A 207 9.96 38.17 5.92
C PHE A 207 11.19 38.83 6.60
N GLY A 208 12.43 38.42 6.20
CA GLY A 208 13.66 39.02 6.70
C GLY A 208 14.15 38.43 8.03
N GLY A 209 13.76 37.19 8.32
CA GLY A 209 14.24 36.42 9.48
C GLY A 209 15.54 35.71 9.20
#